data_974425c0686e8ba018554e8be55a19e3
#
_entry.id   974425c0686e8ba018554e8be55a19e3
#
_cell.length_a   1.000
_cell.length_b   1.000
_cell.length_c   1.000
_cell.angle_alpha   90.00
_cell.angle_beta   90.00
_cell.angle_gamma   90.00
#
_symmetry.space_group_name_H-M   'P 1'
#
loop_
_entity.id
_entity.type
_entity.pdbx_description
1 polymer ?
#
loop_
_entity_poly.entity_id
_entity_poly.type
_entity_poly.pdbx_seq_one_letter_code
_entity_poly.pdbx_strand_id
1 'polypeptide(L)'
;MTTSSTMAAVAPVSRWRRPFDVWLDGIARGWGIPAALAVFVALWVAILHVAYLSGDLHPDTIEAWSLGRTLAWGSMKHPPLMSWIARAWATLFPLTDWSFHLLAMVNSAFGLWAVDLIARRYVGGDKRALLLLLLLWLPVYQFHAQRFNANAVLLPLWPLATLCFLRSFETRQLGWAMAAGVVSALAILGKYYSAFLVVGFAVAALCHPQRRVYFMSAAPWVSAIVGALALVPHAHWMLTSGVGPFDYALAAHGGVPIAAAATSALLFLLGVVATLALPLVILAVLIWPRWRDYAADLRSLKPGLLLLLSIGIVTIVVPPLVTIVLRSTITATWAAQGLFLFVLVAVCASTFSISRNAVDWLAALSLAATVLALALAPVHAIYRNATPFKEGRSYYDLAAQELDRRWHAQSAAPLATVSGDTLAMSLSFYDHEHPAFIAPNDGSFVSGVPPRAVLQKGWAAVCLHDEADCLLWIRQIASVVPGAQSLTFSVQPQLWGRPGRPAQVSALIVPPAS
;
A
#
# COMPACT_ATOMS: atom_id res chain seq x y z
N MET A 1 58.05 11.17 38.61
CA MET A 1 56.76 10.47 38.61
C MET A 1 56.22 10.45 37.20
N THR A 2 56.46 9.36 36.48
CA THR A 2 56.02 9.15 35.10
C THR A 2 54.67 8.48 35.13
N THR A 3 53.60 9.19 34.77
CA THR A 3 52.27 8.66 34.62
C THR A 3 52.19 7.90 33.28
N SER A 4 52.25 6.56 33.37
CA SER A 4 51.98 5.65 32.26
C SER A 4 50.47 5.68 31.97
N SER A 5 50.05 6.34 30.89
CA SER A 5 48.67 6.22 30.36
C SER A 5 48.55 4.88 29.65
N THR A 6 47.94 3.91 30.27
CA THR A 6 47.51 2.67 29.63
C THR A 6 46.43 3.00 28.58
N MET A 7 46.82 3.01 27.33
CA MET A 7 45.88 2.94 26.19
C MET A 7 45.12 1.62 26.32
N ALA A 8 43.84 1.69 26.68
CA ALA A 8 42.95 0.55 26.64
C ALA A 8 42.94 -0.03 25.23
N ALA A 9 43.45 -1.25 25.05
CA ALA A 9 43.42 -1.96 23.78
C ALA A 9 41.96 -2.11 23.33
N VAL A 10 41.61 -1.47 22.23
CA VAL A 10 40.31 -1.65 21.58
C VAL A 10 40.21 -3.11 21.14
N ALA A 11 39.30 -3.86 21.74
CA ALA A 11 39.08 -5.27 21.40
C ALA A 11 38.82 -5.40 19.90
N PRO A 12 39.44 -6.38 19.21
CA PRO A 12 39.27 -6.53 17.77
C PRO A 12 37.79 -6.77 17.40
N VAL A 13 37.25 -5.93 16.54
CA VAL A 13 35.88 -6.10 16.00
C VAL A 13 35.78 -7.49 15.36
N SER A 14 34.78 -8.27 15.75
CA SER A 14 34.60 -9.63 15.21
C SER A 14 34.35 -9.53 13.68
N ARG A 15 34.93 -10.47 12.90
CA ARG A 15 34.92 -10.44 11.43
C ARG A 15 33.51 -10.31 10.82
N TRP A 16 32.51 -10.91 11.45
CA TRP A 16 31.12 -10.90 10.96
C TRP A 16 30.45 -9.52 11.08
N ARG A 17 30.93 -8.65 11.98
CA ARG A 17 30.38 -7.31 12.19
C ARG A 17 30.89 -6.28 11.18
N ARG A 18 32.03 -6.50 10.53
CA ARG A 18 32.63 -5.56 9.60
C ARG A 18 31.68 -5.04 8.51
N PRO A 19 30.84 -5.86 7.85
CA PRO A 19 29.91 -5.37 6.86
C PRO A 19 28.88 -4.37 7.44
N PHE A 20 28.39 -4.64 8.65
CA PHE A 20 27.43 -3.77 9.33
C PHE A 20 28.09 -2.48 9.80
N ASP A 21 29.32 -2.54 10.33
CA ASP A 21 30.08 -1.35 10.69
C ASP A 21 30.34 -0.45 9.46
N VAL A 22 30.72 -1.02 8.31
CA VAL A 22 30.90 -0.29 7.06
C VAL A 22 29.58 0.35 6.61
N TRP A 23 28.45 -0.37 6.74
CA TRP A 23 27.13 0.16 6.41
C TRP A 23 26.75 1.31 7.34
N LEU A 24 26.93 1.17 8.66
CA LEU A 24 26.64 2.23 9.63
C LEU A 24 27.48 3.49 9.37
N ASP A 25 28.76 3.33 9.05
CA ASP A 25 29.61 4.45 8.61
C ASP A 25 29.13 5.06 7.30
N GLY A 26 28.60 4.23 6.39
CA GLY A 26 27.96 4.64 5.14
C GLY A 26 26.73 5.52 5.33
N ILE A 27 25.98 5.35 6.44
CA ILE A 27 24.83 6.20 6.75
C ILE A 27 25.29 7.64 7.02
N ALA A 28 26.37 7.83 7.77
CA ALA A 28 26.94 9.15 8.00
C ALA A 28 27.48 9.79 6.69
N ARG A 29 27.98 8.96 5.78
CA ARG A 29 28.45 9.38 4.43
C ARG A 29 27.33 9.56 3.41
N GLY A 30 26.07 9.23 3.75
CA GLY A 30 24.88 9.44 2.91
C GLY A 30 24.45 8.28 2.02
N TRP A 31 25.26 7.24 1.81
CA TRP A 31 24.94 6.11 0.94
C TRP A 31 24.29 4.91 1.67
N GLY A 32 24.46 4.81 3.00
CA GLY A 32 24.06 3.62 3.76
C GLY A 32 22.56 3.35 3.75
N ILE A 33 21.70 4.39 3.86
CA ILE A 33 20.23 4.21 3.77
C ILE A 33 19.81 3.80 2.35
N PRO A 34 20.21 4.51 1.26
CA PRO A 34 19.90 4.07 -0.10
C PRO A 34 20.34 2.64 -0.41
N ALA A 35 21.54 2.23 0.03
CA ALA A 35 22.05 0.87 -0.18
C ALA A 35 21.16 -0.18 0.54
N ALA A 36 20.79 0.05 1.80
CA ALA A 36 19.91 -0.85 2.54
C ALA A 36 18.52 -0.97 1.86
N LEU A 37 17.98 0.14 1.35
CA LEU A 37 16.71 0.13 0.62
C LEU A 37 16.81 -0.60 -0.71
N ALA A 38 17.92 -0.48 -1.44
CA ALA A 38 18.16 -1.25 -2.66
C ALA A 38 18.22 -2.76 -2.38
N VAL A 39 18.92 -3.17 -1.31
CA VAL A 39 18.96 -4.57 -0.85
C VAL A 39 17.57 -5.05 -0.43
N PHE A 40 16.81 -4.24 0.30
CA PHE A 40 15.43 -4.52 0.66
C PHE A 40 14.56 -4.79 -0.56
N VAL A 41 14.59 -3.90 -1.56
CA VAL A 41 13.81 -4.07 -2.81
C VAL A 41 14.22 -5.36 -3.53
N ALA A 42 15.53 -5.59 -3.71
CA ALA A 42 16.03 -6.77 -4.43
C ALA A 42 15.61 -8.08 -3.76
N LEU A 43 15.78 -8.18 -2.42
CA LEU A 43 15.42 -9.38 -1.68
C LEU A 43 13.90 -9.61 -1.67
N TRP A 44 13.10 -8.58 -1.45
CA TRP A 44 11.64 -8.73 -1.41
C TRP A 44 11.04 -9.02 -2.79
N VAL A 45 11.57 -8.44 -3.87
CA VAL A 45 11.15 -8.81 -5.24
C VAL A 45 11.50 -10.28 -5.52
N ALA A 46 12.68 -10.75 -5.11
CA ALA A 46 13.05 -12.16 -5.25
C ALA A 46 12.14 -13.09 -4.42
N ILE A 47 11.84 -12.73 -3.16
CA ILE A 47 10.90 -13.47 -2.30
C ILE A 47 9.53 -13.57 -2.98
N LEU A 48 8.99 -12.45 -3.48
CA LEU A 48 7.68 -12.41 -4.10
C LEU A 48 7.67 -13.21 -5.41
N HIS A 49 8.70 -13.07 -6.24
CA HIS A 49 8.81 -13.83 -7.48
C HIS A 49 8.75 -15.35 -7.22
N VAL A 50 9.50 -15.84 -6.22
CA VAL A 50 9.50 -17.27 -5.89
C VAL A 50 8.21 -17.70 -5.18
N ALA A 51 7.73 -16.91 -4.23
CA ALA A 51 6.52 -17.25 -3.46
C ALA A 51 5.24 -17.29 -4.30
N TYR A 52 5.23 -16.57 -5.44
CA TYR A 52 4.09 -16.45 -6.34
C TYR A 52 4.26 -17.23 -7.67
N LEU A 53 5.21 -18.17 -7.75
CA LEU A 53 5.40 -19.03 -8.94
C LEU A 53 4.16 -19.83 -9.36
N SER A 54 3.23 -20.08 -8.44
CA SER A 54 1.97 -20.79 -8.71
C SER A 54 0.75 -19.90 -8.49
N GLY A 55 0.89 -18.60 -8.69
CA GLY A 55 -0.22 -17.67 -8.49
C GLY A 55 0.08 -16.30 -9.05
N ASP A 56 -0.97 -15.54 -9.21
CA ASP A 56 -1.00 -14.28 -9.94
C ASP A 56 -0.99 -13.07 -8.99
N LEU A 57 -0.96 -11.86 -9.54
CA LEU A 57 -1.04 -10.60 -8.80
C LEU A 57 -2.33 -10.51 -7.95
N HIS A 58 -2.25 -9.74 -6.88
CA HIS A 58 -3.43 -9.43 -6.10
C HIS A 58 -4.44 -8.61 -6.93
N PRO A 59 -5.75 -8.89 -6.84
CA PRO A 59 -6.79 -8.16 -7.57
C PRO A 59 -6.70 -6.63 -7.45
N ASP A 60 -6.39 -6.11 -6.25
CA ASP A 60 -6.22 -4.66 -6.06
C ASP A 60 -5.10 -4.06 -6.94
N THR A 61 -4.04 -4.83 -7.22
CA THR A 61 -2.94 -4.37 -8.09
C THR A 61 -3.38 -4.33 -9.55
N ILE A 62 -4.14 -5.33 -9.96
CA ILE A 62 -4.73 -5.40 -11.30
C ILE A 62 -5.79 -4.30 -11.47
N GLU A 63 -6.62 -4.06 -10.43
CA GLU A 63 -7.58 -2.96 -10.40
C GLU A 63 -6.90 -1.61 -10.61
N ALA A 64 -5.77 -1.37 -9.93
CA ALA A 64 -5.01 -0.13 -10.10
C ALA A 64 -4.56 0.08 -11.55
N TRP A 65 -4.09 -0.97 -12.23
CA TRP A 65 -3.72 -0.90 -13.65
C TRP A 65 -4.96 -0.75 -14.54
N SER A 66 -6.00 -1.54 -14.34
CA SER A 66 -7.22 -1.53 -15.15
C SER A 66 -7.89 -0.15 -15.15
N LEU A 67 -8.04 0.46 -13.98
CA LEU A 67 -8.56 1.82 -13.81
C LEU A 67 -7.63 2.89 -14.44
N GLY A 68 -6.32 2.61 -14.51
CA GLY A 68 -5.34 3.50 -15.12
C GLY A 68 -5.45 3.61 -16.64
N ARG A 69 -6.10 2.67 -17.30
CA ARG A 69 -6.22 2.64 -18.78
C ARG A 69 -6.96 3.86 -19.33
N THR A 70 -7.92 4.41 -18.60
CA THR A 70 -8.73 5.57 -19.03
C THR A 70 -8.20 6.91 -18.53
N LEU A 71 -7.22 6.96 -17.63
CA LEU A 71 -6.70 8.17 -16.97
C LEU A 71 -7.82 9.06 -16.37
N ALA A 72 -8.91 8.45 -15.93
CA ALA A 72 -10.02 9.17 -15.29
C ALA A 72 -9.57 9.88 -14.01
N TRP A 73 -10.29 10.92 -13.61
CA TRP A 73 -10.04 11.65 -12.36
C TRP A 73 -10.51 10.91 -11.10
N GLY A 74 -11.03 9.71 -11.24
CA GLY A 74 -11.45 8.84 -10.16
C GLY A 74 -12.23 7.64 -10.66
N SER A 75 -12.68 6.81 -9.74
CA SER A 75 -13.54 5.64 -9.98
C SER A 75 -14.63 5.58 -8.92
N MET A 76 -15.57 4.65 -9.07
CA MET A 76 -16.62 4.40 -8.07
C MET A 76 -16.04 4.13 -6.67
N LYS A 77 -14.85 3.55 -6.58
CA LYS A 77 -14.25 3.07 -5.31
C LYS A 77 -13.09 3.94 -4.83
N HIS A 78 -12.29 4.45 -5.75
CA HIS A 78 -11.00 5.06 -5.40
C HIS A 78 -10.74 6.39 -6.12
N PRO A 79 -10.03 7.34 -5.47
CA PRO A 79 -9.41 8.47 -6.16
C PRO A 79 -8.34 7.99 -7.16
N PRO A 80 -7.85 8.85 -8.08
CA PRO A 80 -7.16 8.41 -9.29
C PRO A 80 -5.68 8.06 -9.13
N LEU A 81 -5.00 8.48 -8.07
CA LEU A 81 -3.52 8.52 -8.05
C LEU A 81 -2.86 7.13 -8.17
N MET A 82 -3.42 6.09 -7.51
CA MET A 82 -2.86 4.74 -7.65
C MET A 82 -2.90 4.27 -9.10
N SER A 83 -3.99 4.59 -9.79
CA SER A 83 -4.22 4.19 -11.18
C SER A 83 -3.32 4.96 -12.15
N TRP A 84 -3.09 6.24 -11.91
CA TRP A 84 -2.15 7.04 -12.70
C TRP A 84 -0.71 6.55 -12.55
N ILE A 85 -0.30 6.16 -11.33
CA ILE A 85 1.03 5.60 -11.08
C ILE A 85 1.16 4.23 -11.78
N ALA A 86 0.16 3.35 -11.66
CA ALA A 86 0.15 2.06 -12.33
C ALA A 86 0.21 2.20 -13.85
N ARG A 87 -0.50 3.18 -14.43
CA ARG A 87 -0.44 3.52 -15.85
C ARG A 87 0.95 4.00 -16.27
N ALA A 88 1.51 4.97 -15.53
CA ALA A 88 2.85 5.49 -15.81
C ALA A 88 3.90 4.37 -15.73
N TRP A 89 3.78 3.47 -14.74
CA TRP A 89 4.65 2.31 -14.63
C TRP A 89 4.56 1.39 -15.84
N ALA A 90 3.35 1.04 -16.25
CA ALA A 90 3.08 0.18 -17.40
C ALA A 90 3.53 0.74 -18.75
N THR A 91 3.83 2.05 -18.85
CA THR A 91 4.46 2.64 -20.05
C THR A 91 5.99 2.45 -20.06
N LEU A 92 6.60 2.16 -18.92
CA LEU A 92 8.06 2.05 -18.77
C LEU A 92 8.52 0.62 -18.55
N PHE A 93 7.66 -0.24 -18.00
CA PHE A 93 7.96 -1.61 -17.62
C PHE A 93 6.91 -2.56 -18.20
N PRO A 94 7.26 -3.84 -18.47
CA PRO A 94 6.33 -4.81 -19.02
C PRO A 94 5.17 -5.11 -18.06
N LEU A 95 4.02 -5.50 -18.61
CA LEU A 95 2.86 -5.98 -17.85
C LEU A 95 3.11 -7.42 -17.40
N THR A 96 3.78 -7.58 -16.29
CA THR A 96 4.14 -8.87 -15.69
C THR A 96 4.09 -8.79 -14.17
N ASP A 97 3.92 -9.90 -13.51
CA ASP A 97 3.84 -9.99 -12.04
C ASP A 97 5.08 -9.42 -11.37
N TRP A 98 6.29 -9.79 -11.85
CA TRP A 98 7.53 -9.30 -11.24
C TRP A 98 7.67 -7.79 -11.36
N SER A 99 7.19 -7.20 -12.46
CA SER A 99 7.23 -5.75 -12.69
C SER A 99 6.36 -5.01 -11.66
N PHE A 100 5.15 -5.50 -11.40
CA PHE A 100 4.26 -4.88 -10.42
C PHE A 100 4.69 -5.17 -8.97
N HIS A 101 5.32 -6.31 -8.70
CA HIS A 101 6.00 -6.53 -7.42
C HIS A 101 7.17 -5.55 -7.23
N LEU A 102 7.93 -5.25 -8.30
CA LEU A 102 8.98 -4.24 -8.25
C LEU A 102 8.40 -2.85 -7.96
N LEU A 103 7.34 -2.43 -8.66
CA LEU A 103 6.63 -1.19 -8.37
C LEU A 103 6.25 -1.09 -6.88
N ALA A 104 5.66 -2.15 -6.35
CA ALA A 104 5.20 -2.21 -4.96
C ALA A 104 6.35 -2.05 -3.97
N MET A 105 7.48 -2.74 -4.19
CA MET A 105 8.63 -2.69 -3.29
C MET A 105 9.43 -1.37 -3.43
N VAL A 106 9.55 -0.82 -4.63
CA VAL A 106 10.15 0.52 -4.85
C VAL A 106 9.31 1.60 -4.16
N ASN A 107 7.99 1.54 -4.28
CA ASN A 107 7.08 2.44 -3.59
C ASN A 107 7.23 2.36 -2.06
N SER A 108 7.35 1.16 -1.51
CA SER A 108 7.60 0.92 -0.08
C SER A 108 8.97 1.49 0.37
N ALA A 109 10.02 1.23 -0.40
CA ALA A 109 11.36 1.75 -0.13
C ALA A 109 11.38 3.29 -0.16
N PHE A 110 10.64 3.91 -1.08
CA PHE A 110 10.49 5.36 -1.15
C PHE A 110 9.78 5.91 0.10
N GLY A 111 8.78 5.18 0.63
CA GLY A 111 8.16 5.50 1.92
C GLY A 111 9.15 5.49 3.09
N LEU A 112 9.96 4.43 3.21
CA LEU A 112 11.00 4.32 4.23
C LEU A 112 12.05 5.43 4.10
N TRP A 113 12.46 5.76 2.88
CA TRP A 113 13.36 6.88 2.63
C TRP A 113 12.76 8.22 3.03
N ALA A 114 11.47 8.45 2.76
CA ALA A 114 10.76 9.66 3.17
C ALA A 114 10.71 9.81 4.70
N VAL A 115 10.56 8.71 5.45
CA VAL A 115 10.67 8.73 6.91
C VAL A 115 12.09 9.09 7.37
N ASP A 116 13.13 8.56 6.70
CA ASP A 116 14.53 8.94 6.98
C ASP A 116 14.79 10.43 6.75
N LEU A 117 14.15 11.04 5.73
CA LEU A 117 14.24 12.50 5.51
C LEU A 117 13.73 13.33 6.70
N ILE A 118 12.74 12.81 7.44
CA ILE A 118 12.27 13.43 8.69
C ILE A 118 13.29 13.15 9.81
N ALA A 119 13.69 11.89 9.98
CA ALA A 119 14.52 11.43 11.08
C ALA A 119 15.89 12.13 11.14
N ARG A 120 16.55 12.34 10.00
CA ARG A 120 17.88 12.98 9.92
C ARG A 120 17.93 14.42 10.42
N ARG A 121 16.78 15.02 10.71
CA ARG A 121 16.66 16.34 11.34
C ARG A 121 16.83 16.29 12.86
N TYR A 122 16.61 15.13 13.45
CA TYR A 122 16.60 14.91 14.90
C TYR A 122 17.75 14.05 15.37
N VAL A 123 18.13 13.05 14.56
CA VAL A 123 19.14 12.04 14.91
C VAL A 123 20.08 11.76 13.73
N GLY A 124 21.29 11.29 14.05
CA GLY A 124 22.29 10.90 13.07
C GLY A 124 22.64 9.41 13.13
N GLY A 125 23.54 8.96 12.26
CA GLY A 125 24.24 7.68 12.30
C GLY A 125 23.40 6.47 12.69
N ASP A 126 23.83 5.83 13.78
CA ASP A 126 23.28 4.57 14.26
C ASP A 126 21.78 4.61 14.63
N LYS A 127 21.27 5.78 15.07
CA LYS A 127 19.83 5.93 15.35
C LYS A 127 18.97 5.95 14.08
N ARG A 128 19.50 6.47 12.95
CA ARG A 128 18.79 6.39 11.67
C ARG A 128 18.74 4.95 11.18
N ALA A 129 19.84 4.19 11.37
CA ALA A 129 19.85 2.75 11.11
C ALA A 129 18.82 2.03 11.97
N LEU A 130 18.83 2.29 13.29
CA LEU A 130 17.84 1.70 14.20
C LEU A 130 16.40 1.98 13.76
N LEU A 131 16.09 3.23 13.41
CA LEU A 131 14.76 3.58 12.94
C LEU A 131 14.37 2.79 11.68
N LEU A 132 15.24 2.74 10.67
CA LEU A 132 15.00 1.97 9.46
C LEU A 132 14.74 0.49 9.79
N LEU A 133 15.59 -0.12 10.62
CA LEU A 133 15.44 -1.52 11.03
C LEU A 133 14.12 -1.76 11.77
N LEU A 134 13.73 -0.89 12.71
CA LEU A 134 12.45 -1.01 13.41
C LEU A 134 11.24 -0.85 12.47
N LEU A 135 11.32 0.04 11.48
CA LEU A 135 10.26 0.18 10.47
C LEU A 135 10.16 -1.07 9.59
N LEU A 136 11.28 -1.75 9.31
CA LEU A 136 11.28 -3.03 8.60
C LEU A 136 10.63 -4.17 9.41
N TRP A 137 10.36 -4.00 10.69
CA TRP A 137 9.55 -4.93 11.49
C TRP A 137 8.07 -4.55 11.54
N LEU A 138 7.64 -3.47 10.86
CA LEU A 138 6.24 -3.17 10.63
C LEU A 138 5.77 -3.92 9.37
N PRO A 139 4.74 -4.80 9.46
CA PRO A 139 4.26 -5.59 8.31
C PRO A 139 3.83 -4.74 7.10
N VAL A 140 3.54 -3.46 7.32
CA VAL A 140 3.07 -2.55 6.26
C VAL A 140 4.08 -2.35 5.14
N TYR A 141 5.39 -2.36 5.44
CA TYR A 141 6.43 -2.11 4.44
C TYR A 141 6.79 -3.33 3.60
N GLN A 142 6.33 -4.51 3.98
CA GLN A 142 6.63 -5.79 3.30
C GLN A 142 5.34 -6.48 2.86
N PHE A 143 4.64 -7.11 3.82
CA PHE A 143 3.49 -7.97 3.53
C PHE A 143 2.27 -7.22 3.00
N HIS A 144 2.01 -6.00 3.47
CA HIS A 144 0.91 -5.20 2.92
C HIS A 144 1.34 -4.42 1.68
N ALA A 145 2.60 -3.95 1.64
CA ALA A 145 3.15 -3.19 0.52
C ALA A 145 3.21 -3.98 -0.79
N GLN A 146 3.35 -5.32 -0.76
CA GLN A 146 3.41 -6.16 -1.96
C GLN A 146 2.19 -6.00 -2.89
N ARG A 147 1.07 -5.48 -2.36
CA ARG A 147 -0.13 -5.15 -3.11
C ARG A 147 -0.11 -3.66 -3.43
N PHE A 148 0.31 -3.31 -4.64
CA PHE A 148 0.24 -1.92 -5.05
C PHE A 148 -1.24 -1.50 -5.22
N ASN A 149 -1.74 -0.72 -4.29
CA ASN A 149 -3.13 -0.29 -4.22
C ASN A 149 -3.25 1.09 -3.55
N ALA A 150 -4.47 1.56 -3.29
CA ALA A 150 -4.73 2.84 -2.65
C ALA A 150 -4.11 3.00 -1.24
N ASN A 151 -3.83 1.92 -0.50
CA ASN A 151 -3.11 2.01 0.77
C ASN A 151 -1.59 2.11 0.54
N ALA A 152 -1.07 1.32 -0.40
CA ALA A 152 0.37 1.29 -0.68
C ALA A 152 0.89 2.65 -1.16
N VAL A 153 0.14 3.34 -2.02
CA VAL A 153 0.54 4.66 -2.54
C VAL A 153 0.68 5.72 -1.44
N LEU A 154 0.07 5.51 -0.27
CA LEU A 154 0.18 6.40 0.87
C LEU A 154 1.49 6.22 1.66
N LEU A 155 2.19 5.10 1.50
CA LEU A 155 3.46 4.84 2.22
C LEU A 155 4.51 5.94 2.00
N PRO A 156 4.77 6.44 0.78
CA PRO A 156 5.63 7.60 0.58
C PRO A 156 4.92 8.94 0.81
N LEU A 157 3.63 9.05 0.49
CA LEU A 157 2.93 10.33 0.51
C LEU A 157 2.69 10.86 1.93
N TRP A 158 2.35 10.00 2.89
CA TRP A 158 2.13 10.43 4.27
C TRP A 158 3.41 10.97 4.92
N PRO A 159 4.57 10.30 4.87
CA PRO A 159 5.82 10.87 5.39
C PRO A 159 6.25 12.14 4.64
N LEU A 160 6.10 12.19 3.30
CA LEU A 160 6.44 13.40 2.54
C LEU A 160 5.54 14.59 2.89
N ALA A 161 4.21 14.38 2.98
CA ALA A 161 3.28 15.42 3.41
C ALA A 161 3.62 15.90 4.84
N THR A 162 3.94 14.96 5.73
CA THR A 162 4.36 15.26 7.11
C THR A 162 5.66 16.06 7.14
N LEU A 163 6.66 15.70 6.32
CA LEU A 163 7.91 16.45 6.20
C LEU A 163 7.65 17.89 5.71
N CYS A 164 6.86 18.03 4.64
CA CYS A 164 6.54 19.34 4.07
C CYS A 164 5.75 20.21 5.07
N PHE A 165 4.78 19.61 5.76
CA PHE A 165 4.02 20.29 6.81
C PHE A 165 4.92 20.70 7.99
N LEU A 166 5.76 19.81 8.51
CA LEU A 166 6.72 20.11 9.58
C LEU A 166 7.64 21.27 9.19
N ARG A 167 8.17 21.26 7.97
CA ARG A 167 9.03 22.35 7.46
C ARG A 167 8.26 23.65 7.28
N SER A 168 7.03 23.59 6.76
CA SER A 168 6.13 24.76 6.65
C SER A 168 5.85 25.35 8.03
N PHE A 169 5.54 24.52 9.02
CA PHE A 169 5.25 24.94 10.40
C PHE A 169 6.47 25.59 11.07
N GLU A 170 7.65 24.98 10.95
CA GLU A 170 8.88 25.47 11.59
C GLU A 170 9.43 26.73 10.94
N THR A 171 9.46 26.78 9.60
CA THR A 171 10.16 27.83 8.85
C THR A 171 9.25 28.93 8.32
N ARG A 172 7.97 28.63 8.14
CA ARG A 172 6.95 29.48 7.51
C ARG A 172 7.28 29.88 6.07
N GLN A 173 8.23 29.18 5.45
CA GLN A 173 8.62 29.42 4.05
C GLN A 173 7.53 28.97 3.10
N LEU A 174 7.16 29.80 2.14
CA LEU A 174 6.07 29.55 1.21
C LEU A 174 6.30 28.32 0.32
N GLY A 175 7.55 28.04 -0.06
CA GLY A 175 7.87 26.83 -0.83
C GLY A 175 7.50 25.55 -0.10
N TRP A 176 7.78 25.47 1.22
CA TRP A 176 7.35 24.32 2.03
C TRP A 176 5.85 24.30 2.26
N ALA A 177 5.21 25.47 2.35
CA ALA A 177 3.77 25.58 2.47
C ALA A 177 3.06 25.08 1.19
N MET A 178 3.51 25.50 0.02
CA MET A 178 3.00 24.98 -1.25
C MET A 178 3.22 23.48 -1.39
N ALA A 179 4.42 22.99 -1.07
CA ALA A 179 4.72 21.56 -1.09
C ALA A 179 3.80 20.77 -0.14
N ALA A 180 3.55 21.28 1.08
CA ALA A 180 2.61 20.67 2.02
C ALA A 180 1.19 20.59 1.45
N GLY A 181 0.71 21.64 0.78
CA GLY A 181 -0.59 21.65 0.12
C GLY A 181 -0.67 20.61 -1.01
N VAL A 182 0.30 20.62 -1.93
CA VAL A 182 0.33 19.70 -3.08
C VAL A 182 0.41 18.24 -2.62
N VAL A 183 1.36 17.91 -1.72
CA VAL A 183 1.57 16.51 -1.30
C VAL A 183 0.39 16.01 -0.46
N SER A 184 -0.26 16.88 0.33
CA SER A 184 -1.50 16.53 1.04
C SER A 184 -2.65 16.26 0.07
N ALA A 185 -2.78 17.05 -0.99
CA ALA A 185 -3.76 16.80 -2.04
C ALA A 185 -3.47 15.47 -2.78
N LEU A 186 -2.21 15.19 -3.13
CA LEU A 186 -1.82 13.90 -3.71
C LEU A 186 -2.12 12.73 -2.77
N ALA A 187 -1.94 12.90 -1.46
CA ALA A 187 -2.31 11.87 -0.48
C ALA A 187 -3.84 11.62 -0.48
N ILE A 188 -4.68 12.67 -0.57
CA ILE A 188 -6.14 12.54 -0.71
C ILE A 188 -6.50 11.89 -2.04
N LEU A 189 -5.83 12.27 -3.15
CA LEU A 189 -5.98 11.62 -4.46
C LEU A 189 -5.46 10.17 -4.48
N GLY A 190 -4.64 9.76 -3.52
CA GLY A 190 -4.27 8.37 -3.27
C GLY A 190 -5.38 7.60 -2.56
N LYS A 191 -5.93 8.18 -1.50
CA LYS A 191 -7.07 7.61 -0.75
C LYS A 191 -7.71 8.70 0.11
N TYR A 192 -9.05 8.78 0.10
CA TYR A 192 -9.82 9.75 0.92
C TYR A 192 -9.51 9.67 2.42
N TYR A 193 -9.07 8.51 2.91
CA TYR A 193 -8.61 8.33 4.28
C TYR A 193 -7.50 9.32 4.69
N SER A 194 -6.75 9.86 3.73
CA SER A 194 -5.72 10.88 3.98
C SER A 194 -6.29 12.22 4.48
N ALA A 195 -7.61 12.43 4.42
CA ALA A 195 -8.26 13.56 5.09
C ALA A 195 -7.96 13.55 6.61
N PHE A 196 -7.84 12.37 7.23
CA PHE A 196 -7.46 12.27 8.65
C PHE A 196 -6.02 12.73 8.93
N LEU A 197 -5.10 12.61 7.97
CA LEU A 197 -3.76 13.21 8.08
C LEU A 197 -3.84 14.74 8.07
N VAL A 198 -4.65 15.31 7.16
CA VAL A 198 -4.84 16.77 7.07
C VAL A 198 -5.51 17.30 8.34
N VAL A 199 -6.51 16.60 8.87
CA VAL A 199 -7.09 16.91 10.19
C VAL A 199 -6.02 16.82 11.28
N GLY A 200 -5.15 15.80 11.21
CA GLY A 200 -4.00 15.66 12.10
C GLY A 200 -3.06 16.88 12.06
N PHE A 201 -2.75 17.38 10.87
CA PHE A 201 -1.95 18.61 10.72
C PHE A 201 -2.63 19.83 11.35
N ALA A 202 -3.92 20.02 11.09
CA ALA A 202 -4.67 21.15 11.61
C ALA A 202 -4.75 21.11 13.15
N VAL A 203 -5.13 19.97 13.72
CA VAL A 203 -5.26 19.80 15.18
C VAL A 203 -3.90 19.93 15.86
N ALA A 204 -2.86 19.29 15.34
CA ALA A 204 -1.52 19.40 15.89
C ALA A 204 -1.00 20.84 15.87
N ALA A 205 -1.23 21.59 14.79
CA ALA A 205 -0.87 23.01 14.70
C ALA A 205 -1.64 23.86 15.70
N LEU A 206 -2.94 23.62 15.86
CA LEU A 206 -3.81 24.36 16.81
C LEU A 206 -3.44 24.11 18.27
N CYS A 207 -3.04 22.89 18.61
CA CYS A 207 -2.64 22.52 19.98
C CYS A 207 -1.18 22.88 20.30
N HIS A 208 -0.36 23.21 19.29
CA HIS A 208 1.07 23.47 19.49
C HIS A 208 1.32 24.82 20.18
N PRO A 209 2.32 24.95 21.09
CA PRO A 209 2.65 26.23 21.75
C PRO A 209 2.91 27.39 20.76
N GLN A 210 3.51 27.12 19.60
CA GLN A 210 3.80 28.11 18.56
C GLN A 210 2.65 28.38 17.59
N ARG A 211 1.43 27.90 17.86
CA ARG A 211 0.25 28.05 16.99
C ARG A 211 0.03 29.46 16.50
N ARG A 212 0.12 30.45 17.41
CA ARG A 212 -0.14 31.87 17.09
C ARG A 212 0.80 32.37 16.01
N VAL A 213 2.10 32.07 16.12
CA VAL A 213 3.12 32.49 15.13
C VAL A 213 2.85 31.83 13.76
N TYR A 214 2.44 30.56 13.75
CA TYR A 214 2.14 29.86 12.52
C TYR A 214 0.89 30.41 11.83
N PHE A 215 -0.24 30.53 12.55
CA PHE A 215 -1.50 30.99 11.96
C PHE A 215 -1.52 32.49 11.61
N MET A 216 -0.64 33.29 12.19
CA MET A 216 -0.43 34.70 11.79
C MET A 216 0.47 34.85 10.55
N SER A 217 1.13 33.78 10.10
CA SER A 217 1.93 33.77 8.86
C SER A 217 1.06 33.39 7.65
N ALA A 218 1.58 33.59 6.43
CA ALA A 218 0.93 33.16 5.21
C ALA A 218 0.97 31.63 4.99
N ALA A 219 1.87 30.90 5.68
CA ALA A 219 2.15 29.50 5.40
C ALA A 219 0.92 28.56 5.48
N PRO A 220 0.10 28.54 6.56
CA PRO A 220 -1.07 27.65 6.62
C PRO A 220 -2.09 27.95 5.52
N TRP A 221 -2.29 29.23 5.22
CA TRP A 221 -3.26 29.66 4.21
C TRP A 221 -2.82 29.29 2.80
N VAL A 222 -1.53 29.46 2.47
CA VAL A 222 -0.96 29.01 1.21
C VAL A 222 -1.06 27.48 1.09
N SER A 223 -0.78 26.71 2.15
CA SER A 223 -0.95 25.25 2.13
C SER A 223 -2.40 24.86 1.83
N ALA A 224 -3.35 25.51 2.51
CA ALA A 224 -4.78 25.22 2.33
C ALA A 224 -5.27 25.58 0.90
N ILE A 225 -4.90 26.76 0.40
CA ILE A 225 -5.32 27.23 -0.93
C ILE A 225 -4.71 26.32 -2.01
N VAL A 226 -3.41 26.06 -1.96
CA VAL A 226 -2.74 25.22 -2.96
C VAL A 226 -3.27 23.79 -2.94
N GLY A 227 -3.50 23.22 -1.74
CA GLY A 227 -4.11 21.90 -1.60
C GLY A 227 -5.53 21.84 -2.16
N ALA A 228 -6.36 22.86 -1.86
CA ALA A 228 -7.72 22.95 -2.40
C ALA A 228 -7.71 23.08 -3.93
N LEU A 229 -6.86 23.96 -4.49
CA LEU A 229 -6.74 24.13 -5.94
C LEU A 229 -6.28 22.83 -6.64
N ALA A 230 -5.37 22.08 -6.05
CA ALA A 230 -4.91 20.80 -6.59
C ALA A 230 -6.03 19.72 -6.61
N LEU A 231 -7.05 19.84 -5.75
CA LEU A 231 -8.19 18.92 -5.69
C LEU A 231 -9.35 19.34 -6.61
N VAL A 232 -9.36 20.57 -7.16
CA VAL A 232 -10.46 21.09 -7.99
C VAL A 232 -10.83 20.16 -9.15
N PRO A 233 -9.87 19.63 -9.95
CA PRO A 233 -10.25 18.77 -11.07
C PRO A 233 -10.95 17.48 -10.63
N HIS A 234 -10.51 16.89 -9.53
CA HIS A 234 -11.14 15.69 -8.95
C HIS A 234 -12.52 16.02 -8.36
N ALA A 235 -12.65 17.15 -7.66
CA ALA A 235 -13.94 17.60 -7.13
C ALA A 235 -14.94 17.88 -8.26
N HIS A 236 -14.50 18.53 -9.34
CA HIS A 236 -15.32 18.74 -10.53
C HIS A 236 -15.78 17.40 -11.13
N TRP A 237 -14.86 16.44 -11.27
CA TRP A 237 -15.21 15.10 -11.75
C TRP A 237 -16.26 14.42 -10.84
N MET A 238 -16.12 14.46 -9.52
CA MET A 238 -17.10 13.89 -8.59
C MET A 238 -18.50 14.51 -8.76
N LEU A 239 -18.57 15.81 -9.04
CA LEU A 239 -19.86 16.52 -9.20
C LEU A 239 -20.52 16.27 -10.56
N THR A 240 -19.74 15.93 -11.60
CA THR A 240 -20.24 15.85 -12.97
C THR A 240 -20.33 14.44 -13.54
N SER A 241 -19.60 13.48 -12.98
CA SER A 241 -19.54 12.11 -13.51
C SER A 241 -20.75 11.24 -13.17
N GLY A 242 -21.58 11.64 -12.22
CA GLY A 242 -22.66 10.79 -11.68
C GLY A 242 -22.15 9.60 -10.85
N VAL A 243 -20.84 9.50 -10.61
CA VAL A 243 -20.22 8.42 -9.81
C VAL A 243 -20.09 8.89 -8.37
N GLY A 244 -20.65 8.13 -7.43
CA GLY A 244 -20.65 8.43 -6.00
C GLY A 244 -19.66 7.57 -5.18
N PRO A 245 -18.37 7.96 -5.08
CA PRO A 245 -17.41 7.20 -4.26
C PRO A 245 -17.82 7.12 -2.78
N PHE A 246 -18.51 8.12 -2.28
CA PHE A 246 -19.06 8.12 -0.92
C PHE A 246 -20.28 7.21 -0.79
N ASP A 247 -21.12 7.10 -1.82
CA ASP A 247 -22.25 6.15 -1.86
C ASP A 247 -21.73 4.72 -1.82
N TYR A 248 -20.68 4.42 -2.61
CA TYR A 248 -19.98 3.13 -2.52
C TYR A 248 -19.45 2.86 -1.11
N ALA A 249 -18.76 3.84 -0.50
CA ALA A 249 -18.20 3.67 0.84
C ALA A 249 -19.28 3.43 1.90
N LEU A 250 -20.42 4.12 1.81
CA LEU A 250 -21.57 3.91 2.69
C LEU A 250 -22.24 2.56 2.44
N ALA A 251 -22.41 2.14 1.20
CA ALA A 251 -22.96 0.83 0.86
C ALA A 251 -22.05 -0.32 1.33
N ALA A 252 -20.73 -0.18 1.18
CA ALA A 252 -19.77 -1.23 1.55
C ALA A 252 -19.48 -1.31 3.06
N HIS A 253 -19.55 -0.20 3.79
CA HIS A 253 -19.07 -0.10 5.17
C HIS A 253 -20.08 0.50 6.15
N GLY A 254 -21.12 1.19 5.67
CA GLY A 254 -22.10 1.89 6.49
C GLY A 254 -23.33 1.05 6.89
N GLY A 255 -24.23 1.69 7.62
CA GLY A 255 -25.52 1.08 8.00
C GLY A 255 -25.45 0.01 9.08
N VAL A 256 -24.30 -0.14 9.76
CA VAL A 256 -24.16 -1.16 10.82
C VAL A 256 -24.75 -0.69 12.16
N PRO A 257 -25.20 -1.62 13.03
CA PRO A 257 -25.59 -1.27 14.40
C PRO A 257 -24.44 -0.59 15.15
N ILE A 258 -24.78 0.33 16.06
CA ILE A 258 -23.76 1.09 16.83
C ILE A 258 -22.81 0.17 17.62
N ALA A 259 -23.30 -0.97 18.12
CA ALA A 259 -22.47 -1.96 18.79
C ALA A 259 -21.41 -2.57 17.85
N ALA A 260 -21.78 -2.86 16.59
CA ALA A 260 -20.86 -3.38 15.58
C ALA A 260 -19.82 -2.30 15.19
N ALA A 261 -20.23 -1.04 15.05
CA ALA A 261 -19.32 0.08 14.81
C ALA A 261 -18.33 0.26 15.98
N ALA A 262 -18.81 0.20 17.23
CA ALA A 262 -17.95 0.30 18.42
C ALA A 262 -16.97 -0.90 18.51
N THR A 263 -17.43 -2.11 18.22
CA THR A 263 -16.56 -3.31 18.14
C THR A 263 -15.49 -3.13 17.05
N SER A 264 -15.87 -2.65 15.86
CA SER A 264 -14.94 -2.38 14.77
C SER A 264 -13.90 -1.32 15.16
N ALA A 265 -14.31 -0.25 15.85
CA ALA A 265 -13.43 0.79 16.37
C ALA A 265 -12.45 0.24 17.42
N LEU A 266 -12.91 -0.62 18.33
CA LEU A 266 -12.05 -1.30 19.31
C LEU A 266 -11.04 -2.23 18.64
N LEU A 267 -11.47 -3.06 17.71
CA LEU A 267 -10.59 -3.95 16.95
C LEU A 267 -9.57 -3.17 16.11
N PHE A 268 -9.94 -2.01 15.57
CA PHE A 268 -9.01 -1.10 14.92
C PHE A 268 -7.90 -0.65 15.89
N LEU A 269 -8.25 -0.16 17.09
CA LEU A 269 -7.26 0.28 18.08
C LEU A 269 -6.37 -0.88 18.55
N LEU A 270 -6.94 -2.04 18.82
CA LEU A 270 -6.19 -3.25 19.19
C LEU A 270 -5.23 -3.67 18.06
N GLY A 271 -5.67 -3.62 16.81
CA GLY A 271 -4.85 -3.93 15.64
C GLY A 271 -3.69 -2.94 15.45
N VAL A 272 -3.90 -1.66 15.73
CA VAL A 272 -2.83 -0.63 15.75
C VAL A 272 -1.80 -0.95 16.82
N VAL A 273 -2.25 -1.24 18.05
CA VAL A 273 -1.35 -1.62 19.16
C VAL A 273 -0.58 -2.88 18.81
N ALA A 274 -1.24 -3.92 18.31
CA ALA A 274 -0.61 -5.18 17.93
C ALA A 274 0.45 -4.97 16.83
N THR A 275 0.17 -4.10 15.85
CA THR A 275 1.12 -3.79 14.76
C THR A 275 2.36 -3.05 15.27
N LEU A 276 2.19 -2.13 16.22
CA LEU A 276 3.28 -1.37 16.81
C LEU A 276 4.05 -2.16 17.89
N ALA A 277 3.47 -3.23 18.43
CA ALA A 277 4.02 -3.94 19.59
C ALA A 277 5.45 -4.41 19.34
N LEU A 278 5.72 -5.11 18.23
CA LEU A 278 7.03 -5.70 17.98
C LEU A 278 8.15 -4.65 17.87
N PRO A 279 8.08 -3.60 17.01
CA PRO A 279 9.13 -2.60 16.94
C PRO A 279 9.31 -1.82 18.24
N LEU A 280 8.22 -1.54 19.00
CA LEU A 280 8.31 -0.82 20.26
C LEU A 280 8.88 -1.71 21.38
N VAL A 281 8.58 -3.01 21.40
CA VAL A 281 9.21 -3.97 22.35
C VAL A 281 10.70 -4.11 22.06
N ILE A 282 11.10 -4.23 20.78
CA ILE A 282 12.53 -4.26 20.41
C ILE A 282 13.21 -2.98 20.92
N LEU A 283 12.62 -1.81 20.65
CA LEU A 283 13.17 -0.55 21.15
C LEU A 283 13.25 -0.54 22.67
N ALA A 284 12.19 -0.95 23.38
CA ALA A 284 12.15 -0.99 24.84
C ALA A 284 13.28 -1.87 25.44
N VAL A 285 13.54 -3.03 24.82
CA VAL A 285 14.65 -3.90 25.23
C VAL A 285 16.00 -3.20 25.04
N LEU A 286 16.19 -2.51 23.90
CA LEU A 286 17.44 -1.81 23.58
C LEU A 286 17.72 -0.62 24.52
N ILE A 287 16.67 0.07 24.97
CA ILE A 287 16.81 1.23 25.86
C ILE A 287 16.66 0.87 27.36
N TRP A 288 16.35 -0.38 27.70
CA TRP A 288 16.09 -0.82 29.07
C TRP A 288 17.14 -0.38 30.09
N PRO A 289 18.47 -0.45 29.79
CA PRO A 289 19.49 -0.01 30.74
C PRO A 289 19.42 1.50 31.05
N ARG A 290 18.79 2.28 30.16
CA ARG A 290 18.66 3.75 30.27
C ARG A 290 17.19 4.21 30.31
N TRP A 291 16.30 3.36 30.78
CA TRP A 291 14.87 3.62 30.86
C TRP A 291 14.53 4.93 31.56
N ARG A 292 15.23 5.26 32.67
CA ARG A 292 14.98 6.50 33.43
C ARG A 292 15.32 7.74 32.61
N ASP A 293 16.44 7.72 31.90
CA ASP A 293 16.85 8.80 31.02
C ASP A 293 15.82 9.00 29.89
N TYR A 294 15.40 7.88 29.29
CA TYR A 294 14.39 7.88 28.24
C TYR A 294 13.04 8.43 28.70
N ALA A 295 12.60 8.09 29.90
CA ALA A 295 11.37 8.61 30.47
C ALA A 295 11.46 10.13 30.74
N ALA A 296 12.64 10.66 31.06
CA ALA A 296 12.87 12.09 31.16
C ALA A 296 12.84 12.77 29.79
N ASP A 297 13.48 12.17 28.79
CA ASP A 297 13.48 12.64 27.39
C ASP A 297 12.04 12.73 26.83
N LEU A 298 11.18 11.73 27.10
CA LEU A 298 9.78 11.74 26.67
C LEU A 298 8.96 12.86 27.30
N ARG A 299 9.31 13.30 28.52
CA ARG A 299 8.62 14.44 29.18
C ARG A 299 9.05 15.79 28.63
N SER A 300 10.21 15.85 27.93
CA SER A 300 10.81 17.06 27.39
C SER A 300 11.01 17.00 25.90
N LEU A 301 10.00 16.49 25.16
CA LEU A 301 10.06 16.36 23.70
C LEU A 301 10.32 17.70 23.02
N LYS A 302 11.22 17.68 22.04
CA LYS A 302 11.44 18.83 21.15
C LYS A 302 10.13 19.22 20.47
N PRO A 303 9.87 20.53 20.24
CA PRO A 303 8.61 21.00 19.67
C PRO A 303 8.19 20.29 18.38
N GLY A 304 9.13 20.03 17.45
CA GLY A 304 8.83 19.30 16.23
C GLY A 304 8.43 17.82 16.47
N LEU A 305 9.01 17.15 17.47
CA LEU A 305 8.60 15.78 17.85
C LEU A 305 7.23 15.77 18.52
N LEU A 306 6.91 16.79 19.32
CA LEU A 306 5.58 16.95 19.89
C LEU A 306 4.52 17.14 18.79
N LEU A 307 4.84 17.94 17.77
CA LEU A 307 3.97 18.12 16.60
C LEU A 307 3.72 16.78 15.88
N LEU A 308 4.79 16.00 15.61
CA LEU A 308 4.68 14.69 14.97
C LEU A 308 3.88 13.68 15.79
N LEU A 309 4.09 13.65 17.11
CA LEU A 309 3.32 12.78 18.01
C LEU A 309 1.83 13.15 18.00
N SER A 310 1.52 14.45 18.05
CA SER A 310 0.14 14.94 17.99
C SER A 310 -0.55 14.54 16.70
N ILE A 311 0.14 14.64 15.55
CA ILE A 311 -0.37 14.15 14.26
C ILE A 311 -0.67 12.64 14.35
N GLY A 312 0.29 11.85 14.86
CA GLY A 312 0.11 10.40 15.02
C GLY A 312 -1.11 10.05 15.88
N ILE A 313 -1.27 10.71 17.03
CA ILE A 313 -2.42 10.49 17.92
C ILE A 313 -3.74 10.81 17.21
N VAL A 314 -3.83 11.95 16.53
CA VAL A 314 -5.06 12.37 15.84
C VAL A 314 -5.42 11.38 14.73
N THR A 315 -4.45 10.91 13.96
CA THR A 315 -4.68 9.94 12.88
C THR A 315 -5.11 8.55 13.35
N ILE A 316 -4.93 8.23 14.63
CA ILE A 316 -5.40 6.97 15.24
C ILE A 316 -6.71 7.16 16.02
N VAL A 317 -6.92 8.32 16.64
CA VAL A 317 -8.09 8.55 17.51
C VAL A 317 -9.32 9.01 16.73
N VAL A 318 -9.13 9.90 15.73
CA VAL A 318 -10.27 10.47 14.98
C VAL A 318 -11.01 9.44 14.11
N PRO A 319 -10.34 8.55 13.34
CA PRO A 319 -11.04 7.60 12.48
C PRO A 319 -12.05 6.70 13.21
N PRO A 320 -11.71 6.04 14.34
CA PRO A 320 -12.68 5.21 15.06
C PRO A 320 -13.83 6.01 15.65
N LEU A 321 -13.63 7.27 16.05
CA LEU A 321 -14.71 8.16 16.51
C LEU A 321 -15.69 8.45 15.37
N VAL A 322 -15.16 8.79 14.18
CA VAL A 322 -15.97 8.99 12.97
C VAL A 322 -16.72 7.72 12.59
N THR A 323 -16.07 6.56 12.69
CA THR A 323 -16.67 5.24 12.43
C THR A 323 -17.92 4.99 13.29
N ILE A 324 -17.84 5.30 14.60
CA ILE A 324 -18.97 5.13 15.51
C ILE A 324 -20.10 6.11 15.15
N VAL A 325 -19.78 7.38 14.89
CA VAL A 325 -20.75 8.42 14.53
C VAL A 325 -21.49 8.06 13.23
N LEU A 326 -20.73 7.62 12.20
CA LEU A 326 -21.31 7.26 10.90
C LEU A 326 -21.87 5.85 10.85
N ARG A 327 -21.87 5.09 11.96
CA ARG A 327 -22.30 3.68 12.02
C ARG A 327 -21.69 2.86 10.89
N SER A 328 -20.37 2.89 10.79
CA SER A 328 -19.61 2.21 9.74
C SER A 328 -18.59 1.22 10.30
N THR A 329 -17.87 0.52 9.45
CA THR A 329 -16.77 -0.37 9.84
C THR A 329 -15.43 0.22 9.43
N ILE A 330 -14.36 -0.12 10.17
CA ILE A 330 -12.99 0.29 9.91
C ILE A 330 -12.02 -0.87 10.20
N THR A 331 -10.87 -0.88 9.54
CA THR A 331 -9.82 -1.89 9.77
C THR A 331 -8.48 -1.23 10.09
N ALA A 332 -7.68 -1.83 10.96
CA ALA A 332 -6.37 -1.33 11.38
C ALA A 332 -5.38 -1.15 10.21
N THR A 333 -5.55 -1.90 9.13
CA THR A 333 -4.73 -1.76 7.92
C THR A 333 -4.84 -0.38 7.28
N TRP A 334 -5.95 0.35 7.53
CA TRP A 334 -6.13 1.71 7.00
C TRP A 334 -5.31 2.77 7.76
N ALA A 335 -4.84 2.47 8.96
CA ALA A 335 -3.95 3.36 9.71
C ALA A 335 -2.47 3.06 9.46
N ALA A 336 -2.16 1.93 8.82
CA ALA A 336 -0.81 1.37 8.77
C ALA A 336 0.25 2.34 8.20
N GLN A 337 -0.13 3.18 7.22
CA GLN A 337 0.74 4.21 6.63
C GLN A 337 1.13 5.34 7.58
N GLY A 338 0.42 5.53 8.70
CA GLY A 338 0.69 6.55 9.73
C GLY A 338 1.53 6.05 10.91
N LEU A 339 1.71 4.72 11.04
CA LEU A 339 2.36 4.12 12.22
C LEU A 339 3.84 4.47 12.34
N PHE A 340 4.49 4.88 11.25
CA PHE A 340 5.86 5.38 11.27
C PHE A 340 6.06 6.54 12.26
N LEU A 341 5.04 7.38 12.47
CA LEU A 341 5.12 8.52 13.38
C LEU A 341 5.48 8.10 14.81
N PHE A 342 4.89 7.02 15.30
CA PHE A 342 5.15 6.52 16.65
C PHE A 342 6.56 5.95 16.78
N VAL A 343 7.00 5.13 15.81
CA VAL A 343 8.34 4.56 15.81
C VAL A 343 9.40 5.66 15.65
N LEU A 344 9.17 6.62 14.75
CA LEU A 344 10.05 7.76 14.53
C LEU A 344 10.18 8.61 15.79
N VAL A 345 9.06 9.02 16.42
CA VAL A 345 9.11 9.81 17.65
C VAL A 345 9.80 9.02 18.76
N ALA A 346 9.49 7.74 18.92
CA ALA A 346 10.09 6.91 19.97
C ALA A 346 11.63 6.83 19.82
N VAL A 347 12.16 6.66 18.62
CA VAL A 347 13.61 6.65 18.39
C VAL A 347 14.22 8.03 18.53
N CYS A 348 13.59 9.08 17.95
CA CYS A 348 14.12 10.42 17.92
C CYS A 348 14.02 11.17 19.26
N ALA A 349 13.15 10.71 20.17
CA ALA A 349 13.02 11.27 21.52
C ALA A 349 14.30 11.08 22.35
N SER A 350 14.96 9.93 22.25
CA SER A 350 16.15 9.62 23.06
C SER A 350 17.29 10.59 22.78
N THR A 351 17.87 11.19 23.84
CA THR A 351 19.05 12.09 23.74
C THR A 351 20.37 11.33 23.80
N PHE A 352 20.40 10.18 24.45
CA PHE A 352 21.58 9.35 24.62
C PHE A 352 21.91 8.51 23.36
N SER A 353 23.16 8.08 23.24
CA SER A 353 23.60 7.16 22.20
C SER A 353 23.10 5.74 22.44
N ILE A 354 22.69 5.06 21.38
CA ILE A 354 22.36 3.64 21.41
C ILE A 354 23.61 2.84 21.05
N SER A 355 23.78 1.68 21.68
CA SER A 355 24.92 0.80 21.44
C SER A 355 24.97 0.38 19.98
N ARG A 356 26.08 0.70 19.29
CA ARG A 356 26.34 0.27 17.91
C ARG A 356 26.25 -1.25 17.77
N ASN A 357 26.78 -1.99 18.77
CA ASN A 357 26.66 -3.44 18.81
C ASN A 357 25.20 -3.94 18.78
N ALA A 358 24.29 -3.26 19.47
CA ALA A 358 22.87 -3.61 19.46
C ALA A 358 22.23 -3.35 18.08
N VAL A 359 22.64 -2.30 17.39
CA VAL A 359 22.17 -2.01 16.01
C VAL A 359 22.71 -3.05 15.03
N ASP A 360 23.98 -3.49 15.15
CA ASP A 360 24.57 -4.55 14.34
C ASP A 360 23.81 -5.88 14.51
N TRP A 361 23.48 -6.26 15.74
CA TRP A 361 22.69 -7.46 16.01
C TRP A 361 21.27 -7.36 15.43
N LEU A 362 20.62 -6.22 15.54
CA LEU A 362 19.31 -6.03 14.95
C LEU A 362 19.37 -6.06 13.42
N ALA A 363 20.41 -5.50 12.82
CA ALA A 363 20.64 -5.57 11.38
C ALA A 363 20.86 -7.02 10.91
N ALA A 364 21.71 -7.77 11.64
CA ALA A 364 21.94 -9.18 11.37
C ALA A 364 20.65 -10.02 11.50
N LEU A 365 19.86 -9.78 12.55
CA LEU A 365 18.58 -10.45 12.75
C LEU A 365 17.58 -10.11 11.62
N SER A 366 17.48 -8.85 11.23
CA SER A 366 16.59 -8.41 10.13
C SER A 366 17.00 -9.04 8.80
N LEU A 367 18.30 -9.07 8.51
CA LEU A 367 18.82 -9.75 7.32
C LEU A 367 18.57 -11.26 7.36
N ALA A 368 18.83 -11.90 8.49
CA ALA A 368 18.59 -13.33 8.67
C ALA A 368 17.10 -13.68 8.51
N ALA A 369 16.20 -12.87 9.07
CA ALA A 369 14.75 -13.05 8.89
C ALA A 369 14.33 -12.92 7.41
N THR A 370 14.90 -11.96 6.68
CA THR A 370 14.62 -11.78 5.25
C THR A 370 15.19 -12.95 4.41
N VAL A 371 16.40 -13.42 4.71
CA VAL A 371 17.01 -14.59 4.06
C VAL A 371 16.19 -15.86 4.37
N LEU A 372 15.71 -16.01 5.59
CA LEU A 372 14.81 -17.11 5.96
C LEU A 372 13.49 -17.03 5.18
N ALA A 373 12.90 -15.84 5.03
CA ALA A 373 11.71 -15.65 4.21
C ALA A 373 11.96 -16.06 2.75
N LEU A 374 13.12 -15.71 2.17
CA LEU A 374 13.52 -16.15 0.84
C LEU A 374 13.68 -17.68 0.76
N ALA A 375 14.31 -18.30 1.75
CA ALA A 375 14.47 -19.74 1.81
C ALA A 375 13.13 -20.50 1.97
N LEU A 376 12.14 -19.88 2.62
CA LEU A 376 10.79 -20.43 2.79
C LEU A 376 9.85 -20.10 1.61
N ALA A 377 10.21 -19.18 0.72
CA ALA A 377 9.37 -18.78 -0.41
C ALA A 377 8.97 -19.98 -1.32
N PRO A 378 9.85 -20.95 -1.63
CA PRO A 378 9.47 -22.16 -2.38
C PRO A 378 8.41 -23.01 -1.66
N VAL A 379 8.49 -23.11 -0.32
CA VAL A 379 7.50 -23.84 0.50
C VAL A 379 6.15 -23.15 0.42
N HIS A 380 6.14 -21.81 0.44
CA HIS A 380 4.92 -21.03 0.26
C HIS A 380 4.32 -21.23 -1.14
N ALA A 381 5.15 -21.29 -2.20
CA ALA A 381 4.69 -21.57 -3.56
C ALA A 381 4.04 -22.97 -3.67
N ILE A 382 4.65 -24.01 -3.05
CA ILE A 382 4.10 -25.36 -3.00
C ILE A 382 2.74 -25.38 -2.26
N TYR A 383 2.69 -24.72 -1.11
CA TYR A 383 1.44 -24.61 -0.34
C TYR A 383 0.33 -23.96 -1.16
N ARG A 384 0.65 -22.87 -1.87
CA ARG A 384 -0.32 -22.17 -2.72
C ARG A 384 -0.78 -22.98 -3.93
N ASN A 385 0.09 -23.77 -4.52
CA ASN A 385 -0.28 -24.68 -5.61
C ASN A 385 -1.31 -25.72 -5.15
N ALA A 386 -1.13 -26.26 -3.93
CA ALA A 386 -2.06 -27.21 -3.33
C ALA A 386 -3.34 -26.56 -2.77
N THR A 387 -3.26 -25.32 -2.30
CA THR A 387 -4.35 -24.58 -1.66
C THR A 387 -4.50 -23.18 -2.29
N PRO A 388 -5.14 -23.09 -3.48
CA PRO A 388 -5.31 -21.84 -4.19
C PRO A 388 -6.05 -20.79 -3.35
N PHE A 389 -5.76 -19.52 -3.59
CA PHE A 389 -6.48 -18.42 -2.97
C PHE A 389 -7.94 -18.37 -3.43
N LYS A 390 -8.79 -17.77 -2.61
CA LYS A 390 -10.13 -17.34 -3.01
C LYS A 390 -10.05 -16.37 -4.20
N GLU A 391 -11.18 -16.14 -4.85
CA GLU A 391 -11.32 -15.18 -5.96
C GLU A 391 -10.54 -15.56 -7.22
N GLY A 392 -10.15 -16.83 -7.38
CA GLY A 392 -9.47 -17.33 -8.58
C GLY A 392 -8.03 -16.88 -8.77
N ARG A 393 -7.41 -16.24 -7.79
CA ARG A 393 -6.08 -15.62 -7.87
C ARG A 393 -4.90 -16.54 -8.25
N SER A 394 -5.10 -17.83 -8.26
CA SER A 394 -4.11 -18.80 -8.78
C SER A 394 -4.41 -19.26 -10.21
N TYR A 395 -5.39 -18.65 -10.86
CA TYR A 395 -5.91 -19.12 -12.14
C TYR A 395 -6.08 -18.01 -13.17
N TYR A 396 -5.72 -16.76 -12.89
CA TYR A 396 -6.00 -15.63 -13.78
C TYR A 396 -5.30 -15.78 -15.14
N ASP A 397 -3.99 -16.03 -15.12
CA ASP A 397 -3.22 -16.24 -16.33
C ASP A 397 -3.69 -17.50 -17.09
N LEU A 398 -3.89 -18.61 -16.38
CA LEU A 398 -4.37 -19.86 -16.97
C LEU A 398 -5.76 -19.71 -17.61
N ALA A 399 -6.66 -18.99 -16.95
CA ALA A 399 -8.00 -18.75 -17.46
C ALA A 399 -7.98 -17.79 -18.65
N ALA A 400 -7.08 -16.80 -18.66
CA ALA A 400 -6.89 -15.92 -19.79
C ALA A 400 -6.43 -16.69 -21.03
N GLN A 401 -5.38 -17.50 -20.91
CA GLN A 401 -4.87 -18.32 -22.01
C GLN A 401 -5.91 -19.29 -22.56
N GLU A 402 -6.70 -19.94 -21.70
CA GLU A 402 -7.72 -20.90 -22.13
C GLU A 402 -8.93 -20.19 -22.74
N LEU A 403 -9.34 -19.03 -22.22
CA LEU A 403 -10.42 -18.24 -22.82
C LEU A 403 -10.00 -17.73 -24.19
N ASP A 404 -8.81 -17.19 -24.33
CA ASP A 404 -8.24 -16.70 -25.58
C ASP A 404 -8.21 -17.80 -26.65
N ARG A 405 -7.70 -18.98 -26.31
CA ARG A 405 -7.70 -20.16 -27.19
C ARG A 405 -9.12 -20.51 -27.67
N ARG A 406 -10.11 -20.46 -26.80
CA ARG A 406 -11.52 -20.77 -27.15
C ARG A 406 -12.16 -19.66 -27.94
N TRP A 407 -11.80 -18.41 -27.66
CA TRP A 407 -12.25 -17.26 -28.44
C TRP A 407 -11.78 -17.36 -29.89
N HIS A 408 -10.48 -17.59 -30.10
CA HIS A 408 -9.90 -17.69 -31.45
C HIS A 408 -10.28 -18.96 -32.18
N ALA A 409 -10.81 -19.98 -31.53
CA ALA A 409 -11.45 -21.12 -32.21
C ALA A 409 -12.80 -20.72 -32.87
N GLN A 410 -13.39 -19.58 -32.51
CA GLN A 410 -14.70 -19.12 -33.00
C GLN A 410 -14.63 -17.80 -33.77
N SER A 411 -13.61 -16.98 -33.53
CA SER A 411 -13.46 -15.66 -34.14
C SER A 411 -12.00 -15.34 -34.39
N ALA A 412 -11.70 -14.81 -35.58
CA ALA A 412 -10.39 -14.23 -35.87
C ALA A 412 -10.19 -12.83 -35.33
N ALA A 413 -11.27 -12.17 -34.89
CA ALA A 413 -11.21 -10.82 -34.31
C ALA A 413 -10.73 -10.88 -32.85
N PRO A 414 -10.04 -9.83 -32.37
CA PRO A 414 -9.60 -9.75 -30.99
C PRO A 414 -10.79 -9.70 -30.02
N LEU A 415 -10.61 -10.24 -28.81
CA LEU A 415 -11.57 -10.15 -27.72
C LEU A 415 -11.58 -8.70 -27.20
N ALA A 416 -12.64 -7.93 -27.52
CA ALA A 416 -12.68 -6.51 -27.21
C ALA A 416 -13.01 -6.21 -25.74
N THR A 417 -13.90 -6.99 -25.13
CA THR A 417 -14.43 -6.69 -23.79
C THR A 417 -14.69 -7.97 -22.99
N VAL A 418 -14.36 -7.92 -21.70
CA VAL A 418 -14.71 -8.96 -20.71
C VAL A 418 -15.53 -8.37 -19.58
N SER A 419 -16.43 -9.18 -19.04
CA SER A 419 -17.27 -8.81 -17.88
C SER A 419 -17.45 -10.02 -16.96
N GLY A 420 -17.76 -9.78 -15.69
CA GLY A 420 -17.97 -10.83 -14.70
C GLY A 420 -17.45 -10.45 -13.32
N ASP A 421 -16.93 -11.44 -12.59
CA ASP A 421 -16.36 -11.26 -11.27
C ASP A 421 -14.89 -10.76 -11.30
N THR A 422 -14.18 -10.92 -10.19
CA THR A 422 -12.76 -10.57 -10.06
C THR A 422 -11.86 -11.32 -11.06
N LEU A 423 -12.23 -12.54 -11.45
CA LEU A 423 -11.53 -13.29 -12.48
C LEU A 423 -11.59 -12.55 -13.82
N ALA A 424 -12.77 -12.11 -14.26
CA ALA A 424 -12.94 -11.38 -15.51
C ALA A 424 -12.13 -10.09 -15.56
N MET A 425 -12.11 -9.30 -14.46
CA MET A 425 -11.24 -8.13 -14.36
C MET A 425 -9.77 -8.51 -14.52
N SER A 426 -9.37 -9.62 -13.93
CA SER A 426 -7.97 -10.06 -13.96
C SER A 426 -7.54 -10.59 -15.32
N LEU A 427 -8.45 -11.19 -16.09
CA LEU A 427 -8.18 -11.59 -17.46
C LEU A 427 -7.77 -10.41 -18.34
N SER A 428 -8.32 -9.22 -18.11
CA SER A 428 -7.93 -8.03 -18.88
C SER A 428 -6.45 -7.67 -18.75
N PHE A 429 -5.79 -8.12 -17.68
CA PHE A 429 -4.36 -7.93 -17.47
C PHE A 429 -3.51 -9.04 -18.11
N TYR A 430 -3.94 -10.30 -17.94
CA TYR A 430 -3.16 -11.49 -18.36
C TYR A 430 -3.39 -11.90 -19.82
N ASP A 431 -4.53 -11.54 -20.39
CA ASP A 431 -4.81 -11.77 -21.81
C ASP A 431 -3.90 -10.88 -22.67
N HIS A 432 -3.31 -11.45 -23.75
CA HIS A 432 -2.36 -10.74 -24.60
C HIS A 432 -2.98 -9.57 -25.39
N GLU A 433 -4.30 -9.62 -25.64
CA GLU A 433 -5.07 -8.56 -26.29
C GLU A 433 -5.54 -7.48 -25.32
N HIS A 434 -5.41 -7.75 -24.01
CA HIS A 434 -5.84 -6.84 -22.93
C HIS A 434 -7.26 -6.30 -23.12
N PRO A 435 -8.29 -7.15 -23.22
CA PRO A 435 -9.68 -6.72 -23.41
C PRO A 435 -10.10 -5.70 -22.33
N ALA A 436 -11.01 -4.80 -22.66
CA ALA A 436 -11.55 -3.86 -21.69
C ALA A 436 -12.41 -4.59 -20.65
N PHE A 437 -12.21 -4.34 -19.37
CA PHE A 437 -13.09 -4.85 -18.32
C PHE A 437 -14.24 -3.87 -18.09
N ILE A 438 -15.48 -4.38 -18.12
CA ILE A 438 -16.69 -3.64 -17.73
C ILE A 438 -17.43 -4.49 -16.71
N ALA A 439 -17.64 -3.95 -15.51
CA ALA A 439 -18.33 -4.66 -14.44
C ALA A 439 -19.83 -4.89 -14.77
N PRO A 440 -20.44 -5.99 -14.35
CA PRO A 440 -21.87 -6.26 -14.60
C PRO A 440 -22.84 -5.19 -14.04
N ASN A 441 -22.42 -4.47 -13.01
CA ASN A 441 -23.15 -3.37 -12.38
C ASN A 441 -22.71 -1.98 -12.88
N ASP A 442 -21.96 -1.92 -13.99
CA ASP A 442 -21.64 -0.65 -14.64
C ASP A 442 -22.91 0.03 -15.14
N GLY A 443 -23.00 1.35 -14.99
CA GLY A 443 -24.17 2.14 -15.38
C GLY A 443 -24.49 2.10 -16.88
N SER A 444 -23.59 1.60 -17.73
CA SER A 444 -23.83 1.36 -19.16
C SER A 444 -24.62 0.07 -19.42
N PHE A 445 -24.71 -0.85 -18.47
CA PHE A 445 -25.44 -2.10 -18.59
C PHE A 445 -26.91 -1.89 -18.17
N VAL A 446 -27.84 -2.25 -19.05
CA VAL A 446 -29.28 -2.18 -18.77
C VAL A 446 -29.74 -3.54 -18.21
N SER A 447 -30.16 -3.56 -16.96
CA SER A 447 -30.52 -4.81 -16.24
C SER A 447 -29.40 -5.87 -16.30
N GLY A 448 -28.14 -5.43 -16.24
CA GLY A 448 -26.95 -6.29 -16.33
C GLY A 448 -26.61 -6.76 -17.75
N VAL A 449 -27.34 -6.32 -18.78
CA VAL A 449 -27.10 -6.68 -20.19
C VAL A 449 -26.16 -5.66 -20.82
N PRO A 450 -25.05 -6.10 -21.46
CA PRO A 450 -24.13 -5.19 -22.16
C PRO A 450 -24.84 -4.43 -23.29
N PRO A 451 -24.43 -3.16 -23.56
CA PRO A 451 -24.93 -2.41 -24.71
C PRO A 451 -24.65 -3.12 -26.04
N ARG A 452 -25.53 -2.98 -27.03
CA ARG A 452 -25.32 -3.56 -28.39
C ARG A 452 -23.96 -3.23 -28.97
N ALA A 453 -23.48 -2.01 -28.80
CA ALA A 453 -22.16 -1.59 -29.28
C ALA A 453 -20.99 -2.37 -28.68
N VAL A 454 -21.13 -2.88 -27.45
CA VAL A 454 -20.14 -3.78 -26.80
C VAL A 454 -20.24 -5.17 -27.40
N LEU A 455 -21.47 -5.73 -27.49
CA LEU A 455 -21.71 -7.07 -28.05
C LEU A 455 -21.25 -7.18 -29.51
N GLN A 456 -21.48 -6.13 -30.31
CA GLN A 456 -21.07 -6.11 -31.72
C GLN A 456 -19.56 -6.14 -31.95
N LYS A 457 -18.75 -5.68 -30.99
CA LYS A 457 -17.29 -5.68 -31.05
C LYS A 457 -16.65 -6.98 -30.58
N GLY A 458 -17.45 -7.89 -30.02
CA GLY A 458 -16.96 -9.10 -29.39
C GLY A 458 -16.85 -8.95 -27.87
N TRP A 459 -17.52 -9.86 -27.15
CA TRP A 459 -17.65 -9.80 -25.69
C TRP A 459 -17.63 -11.19 -25.07
N ALA A 460 -17.03 -11.30 -23.88
CA ALA A 460 -17.12 -12.50 -23.07
C ALA A 460 -17.50 -12.18 -21.63
N ALA A 461 -18.39 -12.98 -21.03
CA ALA A 461 -18.60 -13.03 -19.60
C ALA A 461 -17.81 -14.20 -19.00
N VAL A 462 -17.19 -14.01 -17.84
CA VAL A 462 -16.37 -15.05 -17.20
C VAL A 462 -16.60 -15.04 -15.70
N CYS A 463 -16.86 -16.23 -15.14
CA CYS A 463 -17.06 -16.45 -13.71
C CYS A 463 -16.34 -17.70 -13.23
N LEU A 464 -15.82 -17.69 -12.00
CA LEU A 464 -15.50 -18.94 -11.31
C LEU A 464 -16.77 -19.75 -11.08
N HIS A 465 -16.66 -21.08 -11.20
CA HIS A 465 -17.85 -21.95 -11.12
C HIS A 465 -18.48 -22.04 -9.72
N ASP A 466 -17.77 -21.60 -8.69
CA ASP A 466 -18.26 -21.51 -7.30
C ASP A 466 -18.85 -20.14 -6.92
N GLU A 467 -18.79 -19.14 -7.83
CA GLU A 467 -19.34 -17.79 -7.62
C GLU A 467 -20.82 -17.74 -8.08
N ALA A 468 -21.74 -18.09 -7.16
CA ALA A 468 -23.15 -18.29 -7.46
C ALA A 468 -23.83 -17.08 -8.11
N ASP A 469 -23.58 -15.85 -7.61
CA ASP A 469 -24.19 -14.63 -8.14
C ASP A 469 -23.72 -14.33 -9.56
N CYS A 470 -22.44 -14.53 -9.85
CA CYS A 470 -21.88 -14.37 -11.18
C CYS A 470 -22.47 -15.41 -12.16
N LEU A 471 -22.61 -16.66 -11.73
CA LEU A 471 -23.23 -17.70 -12.54
C LEU A 471 -24.72 -17.44 -12.83
N LEU A 472 -25.47 -16.93 -11.87
CA LEU A 472 -26.86 -16.51 -12.09
C LEU A 472 -26.93 -15.41 -13.13
N TRP A 473 -26.06 -14.41 -13.04
CA TRP A 473 -25.97 -13.34 -14.02
C TRP A 473 -25.62 -13.87 -15.44
N ILE A 474 -24.61 -14.73 -15.59
CA ILE A 474 -24.27 -15.34 -16.90
C ILE A 474 -25.46 -16.08 -17.51
N ARG A 475 -26.22 -16.87 -16.71
CA ARG A 475 -27.39 -17.60 -17.19
C ARG A 475 -28.50 -16.64 -17.65
N GLN A 476 -28.72 -15.56 -16.92
CA GLN A 476 -29.67 -14.52 -17.32
C GLN A 476 -29.28 -13.90 -18.68
N ILE A 477 -28.01 -13.54 -18.85
CA ILE A 477 -27.52 -12.95 -20.09
C ILE A 477 -27.63 -13.94 -21.26
N ALA A 478 -27.28 -15.20 -21.05
CA ALA A 478 -27.39 -16.25 -22.07
C ALA A 478 -28.84 -16.42 -22.59
N SER A 479 -29.85 -16.13 -21.77
CA SER A 479 -31.26 -16.24 -22.20
C SER A 479 -31.75 -15.05 -23.02
N VAL A 480 -31.07 -13.89 -22.98
CA VAL A 480 -31.53 -12.63 -23.63
C VAL A 480 -30.60 -12.14 -24.74
N VAL A 481 -29.37 -12.65 -24.84
CA VAL A 481 -28.41 -12.24 -25.88
C VAL A 481 -28.37 -13.31 -26.99
N PRO A 482 -28.85 -13.00 -28.20
CA PRO A 482 -28.83 -13.94 -29.31
C PRO A 482 -27.39 -14.26 -29.73
N GLY A 483 -27.13 -15.54 -30.05
CA GLY A 483 -25.81 -16.01 -30.50
C GLY A 483 -24.80 -16.20 -29.38
N ALA A 484 -25.17 -15.97 -28.13
CA ALA A 484 -24.32 -16.22 -26.98
C ALA A 484 -24.07 -17.73 -26.80
N GLN A 485 -22.80 -18.11 -26.68
CA GLN A 485 -22.38 -19.50 -26.53
C GLN A 485 -21.84 -19.73 -25.12
N SER A 486 -22.53 -20.57 -24.35
CA SER A 486 -22.09 -20.97 -23.01
C SER A 486 -21.05 -22.08 -23.10
N LEU A 487 -19.98 -21.94 -22.35
CA LEU A 487 -18.91 -22.95 -22.25
C LEU A 487 -18.41 -23.06 -20.80
N THR A 488 -17.92 -24.24 -20.47
CA THR A 488 -17.24 -24.48 -19.19
C THR A 488 -15.92 -25.16 -19.48
N PHE A 489 -14.86 -24.75 -18.78
CA PHE A 489 -13.55 -25.36 -18.90
C PHE A 489 -12.88 -25.45 -17.53
N SER A 490 -11.88 -26.32 -17.44
CA SER A 490 -11.07 -26.50 -16.24
C SER A 490 -9.68 -25.97 -16.47
N VAL A 491 -9.14 -25.26 -15.50
CA VAL A 491 -7.74 -24.83 -15.46
C VAL A 491 -7.06 -25.43 -14.24
N GLN A 492 -5.79 -25.80 -14.36
CA GLN A 492 -5.04 -26.44 -13.29
C GLN A 492 -3.62 -25.90 -13.26
N PRO A 493 -3.21 -25.21 -12.17
CA PRO A 493 -1.84 -24.73 -12.03
C PRO A 493 -0.87 -25.92 -11.94
N GLN A 494 0.35 -25.68 -12.37
CA GLN A 494 1.44 -26.65 -12.28
C GLN A 494 2.68 -26.01 -11.70
N LEU A 495 3.25 -26.64 -10.68
CA LEU A 495 4.49 -26.17 -10.07
C LEU A 495 5.53 -27.29 -10.06
N TRP A 496 6.63 -27.14 -10.81
CA TRP A 496 7.72 -28.13 -10.92
C TRP A 496 7.22 -29.55 -11.25
N GLY A 497 6.28 -29.66 -12.20
CA GLY A 497 5.67 -30.93 -12.60
C GLY A 497 4.62 -31.48 -11.61
N ARG A 498 4.30 -30.77 -10.54
CA ARG A 498 3.25 -31.17 -9.60
C ARG A 498 1.96 -30.43 -9.94
N PRO A 499 0.87 -31.16 -10.27
CA PRO A 499 -0.42 -30.54 -10.50
C PRO A 499 -0.98 -29.96 -9.20
N GLY A 500 -1.50 -28.75 -9.28
CA GLY A 500 -2.23 -28.12 -8.19
C GLY A 500 -3.71 -28.49 -8.22
N ARG A 501 -4.52 -27.80 -7.43
CA ARG A 501 -5.97 -27.99 -7.40
C ARG A 501 -6.61 -27.41 -8.66
N PRO A 502 -7.40 -28.16 -9.43
CA PRO A 502 -8.09 -27.62 -10.59
C PRO A 502 -9.23 -26.67 -10.15
N ALA A 503 -9.55 -25.68 -11.01
CA ALA A 503 -10.73 -24.86 -10.91
C ALA A 503 -11.57 -24.94 -12.18
N GLN A 504 -12.89 -24.87 -12.05
CA GLN A 504 -13.80 -24.74 -13.18
C GLN A 504 -14.15 -23.27 -13.40
N VAL A 505 -14.16 -22.88 -14.67
CA VAL A 505 -14.52 -21.55 -15.14
C VAL A 505 -15.72 -21.68 -16.07
N SER A 506 -16.73 -20.87 -15.83
CA SER A 506 -17.90 -20.73 -16.72
C SER A 506 -17.75 -19.44 -17.52
N ALA A 507 -17.92 -19.54 -18.82
CA ALA A 507 -17.86 -18.38 -19.70
C ALA A 507 -19.04 -18.35 -20.67
N LEU A 508 -19.37 -17.15 -21.12
CA LEU A 508 -20.32 -16.87 -22.18
C LEU A 508 -19.60 -16.04 -23.23
N ILE A 509 -19.54 -16.54 -24.46
CA ILE A 509 -18.86 -15.87 -25.56
C ILE A 509 -19.90 -15.35 -26.55
N VAL A 510 -19.74 -14.09 -26.98
CA VAL A 510 -20.50 -13.46 -28.06
C VAL A 510 -19.49 -12.95 -29.09
N PRO A 511 -19.24 -13.70 -30.17
CA PRO A 511 -18.38 -13.25 -31.26
C PRO A 511 -18.88 -11.93 -31.86
N PRO A 512 -18.00 -11.12 -32.47
CA PRO A 512 -18.41 -9.89 -33.12
C PRO A 512 -19.40 -10.19 -34.27
N ALA A 513 -20.33 -9.26 -34.51
CA ALA A 513 -21.24 -9.37 -35.63
C ALA A 513 -20.43 -9.30 -36.93
N SER A 514 -20.65 -10.28 -37.81
CA SER A 514 -20.04 -10.37 -39.16
C SER A 514 -20.51 -9.21 -40.06
#